data_cf99dfaeeef3b6c16d4dbefe738c052a
#
_entry.id   cf99dfaeeef3b6c16d4dbefe738c052a
#
_cell.length_a   1.000
_cell.length_b   1.000
_cell.length_c   1.000
_cell.angle_alpha   90.00
_cell.angle_beta   90.00
_cell.angle_gamma   90.00
#
_symmetry.space_group_name_H-M   'P 1'
#
loop_
_entity.id
_entity.type
_entity.pdbx_description
1 polymer ?
#
loop_
_entity_poly.entity_id
_entity_poly.type
_entity_poly.pdbx_seq_one_letter_code
_entity_poly.pdbx_strand_id
1 'polypeptide(L)'
;MHKEKICKFQSFASTGDPKLGPKRLEAMQDQIAKRNLDGFLVPRSDSFRGEYVAEKDQRLRWLTGFEGSAGICVLVNKRVGIFVDGRYTIQAKNQTLPPIEIINWPNKKVTDWIMEITNKGKIGFDPWLHSVDEIEQYKKSTENTNIVLQPTQNLVDIIWTDQPAPPNAKAFRYENKFAGLTQVNKRKILKFYRQSKNGV
;
A
#
# COMPACT_ATOMS: atom_id res chain seq x y z
N MET A 1 33.87 -23.02 11.99
CA MET A 1 32.72 -22.18 12.42
C MET A 1 33.05 -20.73 12.10
N HIS A 2 32.57 -20.24 10.96
CA HIS A 2 32.64 -18.79 10.68
C HIS A 2 31.63 -18.07 11.58
N LYS A 3 32.15 -17.23 12.49
CA LYS A 3 31.32 -16.25 13.18
C LYS A 3 30.83 -15.25 12.13
N GLU A 4 29.54 -15.30 11.78
CA GLU A 4 28.91 -14.23 11.03
C GLU A 4 29.18 -12.92 11.76
N LYS A 5 29.88 -12.01 11.10
CA LYS A 5 30.03 -10.66 11.59
C LYS A 5 28.64 -10.03 11.56
N ILE A 6 28.01 -9.89 12.72
CA ILE A 6 26.77 -9.11 12.86
C ILE A 6 27.11 -7.70 12.36
N CYS A 7 26.51 -7.33 11.23
CA CYS A 7 26.69 -6.03 10.64
C CYS A 7 26.09 -4.99 11.62
N LYS A 8 26.94 -4.08 12.15
CA LYS A 8 26.51 -3.03 13.09
C LYS A 8 25.77 -1.86 12.40
N PHE A 9 25.70 -1.86 11.09
CA PHE A 9 25.13 -0.79 10.30
C PHE A 9 23.93 -1.28 9.51
N GLN A 10 23.00 -0.38 9.24
CA GLN A 10 21.84 -0.66 8.40
C GLN A 10 22.31 -1.13 7.01
N SER A 11 21.71 -2.20 6.51
CA SER A 11 21.90 -2.65 5.14
C SER A 11 21.14 -1.73 4.20
N PHE A 12 21.78 -1.34 3.09
CA PHE A 12 21.16 -0.63 1.97
C PHE A 12 20.85 -1.58 0.80
N ALA A 13 20.96 -2.90 1.03
CA ALA A 13 20.59 -3.88 0.01
C ALA A 13 19.08 -3.82 -0.25
N SER A 14 18.71 -3.78 -1.54
CA SER A 14 17.31 -3.89 -1.96
C SER A 14 16.81 -5.32 -1.70
N THR A 15 15.61 -5.44 -1.14
CA THR A 15 14.91 -6.72 -0.95
C THR A 15 13.85 -6.96 -2.03
N GLY A 16 13.50 -5.93 -2.81
CA GLY A 16 12.66 -6.02 -3.98
C GLY A 16 13.39 -6.62 -5.18
N ASP A 17 12.69 -7.35 -6.02
CA ASP A 17 13.23 -7.87 -7.28
C ASP A 17 12.46 -7.26 -8.46
N PRO A 18 12.96 -6.15 -9.04
CA PRO A 18 12.31 -5.52 -10.18
C PRO A 18 12.26 -6.42 -11.44
N LYS A 19 13.15 -7.41 -11.57
CA LYS A 19 13.16 -8.31 -12.72
C LYS A 19 11.93 -9.22 -12.78
N LEU A 20 11.32 -9.50 -11.63
CA LEU A 20 10.08 -10.26 -11.55
C LEU A 20 8.82 -9.41 -11.81
N GLY A 21 8.94 -8.08 -11.75
CA GLY A 21 7.83 -7.16 -11.95
C GLY A 21 7.02 -7.41 -13.22
N PRO A 22 7.63 -7.45 -14.43
CA PRO A 22 6.88 -7.64 -15.67
C PRO A 22 6.03 -8.92 -15.66
N LYS A 23 6.57 -10.05 -15.23
CA LYS A 23 5.86 -11.34 -15.13
C LYS A 23 4.70 -11.28 -14.11
N ARG A 24 4.92 -10.63 -12.98
CA ARG A 24 3.88 -10.45 -11.94
C ARG A 24 2.77 -9.52 -12.41
N LEU A 25 3.10 -8.48 -13.15
CA LEU A 25 2.11 -7.58 -13.77
C LEU A 25 1.27 -8.29 -14.82
N GLU A 26 1.87 -9.15 -15.63
CA GLU A 26 1.14 -10.00 -16.58
C GLU A 26 0.14 -10.91 -15.87
N ALA A 27 0.58 -11.63 -14.84
CA ALA A 27 -0.30 -12.46 -14.00
C ALA A 27 -1.42 -11.63 -13.33
N MET A 28 -1.12 -10.38 -12.95
CA MET A 28 -2.11 -9.46 -12.39
C MET A 28 -3.16 -9.05 -13.44
N GLN A 29 -2.75 -8.77 -14.67
CA GLN A 29 -3.67 -8.46 -15.77
C GLN A 29 -4.60 -9.65 -16.09
N ASP A 30 -4.09 -10.88 -16.03
CA ASP A 30 -4.91 -12.08 -16.17
C ASP A 30 -5.97 -12.19 -15.06
N GLN A 31 -5.62 -11.85 -13.82
CA GLN A 31 -6.59 -11.86 -12.72
C GLN A 31 -7.64 -10.75 -12.86
N ILE A 32 -7.26 -9.58 -13.35
CA ILE A 32 -8.18 -8.48 -13.67
C ILE A 32 -9.19 -8.94 -14.71
N ALA A 33 -8.72 -9.52 -15.82
CA ALA A 33 -9.57 -10.01 -16.91
C ALA A 33 -10.53 -11.13 -16.45
N LYS A 34 -10.03 -12.12 -15.69
CA LYS A 34 -10.84 -13.23 -15.15
C LYS A 34 -12.00 -12.77 -14.26
N ARG A 35 -11.94 -11.55 -13.72
CA ARG A 35 -12.98 -10.96 -12.86
C ARG A 35 -13.85 -9.93 -13.54
N ASN A 36 -13.71 -9.79 -14.86
CA ASN A 36 -14.41 -8.77 -15.65
C ASN A 36 -14.19 -7.36 -15.09
N LEU A 37 -12.93 -7.09 -14.66
CA LEU A 37 -12.46 -5.76 -14.29
C LEU A 37 -11.65 -5.18 -15.44
N ASP A 38 -11.56 -3.84 -15.49
CA ASP A 38 -10.76 -3.09 -16.46
C ASP A 38 -9.49 -2.52 -15.83
N GLY A 39 -9.38 -2.59 -14.50
CA GLY A 39 -8.20 -2.14 -13.76
C GLY A 39 -8.23 -2.55 -12.30
N PHE A 40 -7.11 -2.26 -11.60
CA PHE A 40 -6.96 -2.56 -10.17
C PHE A 40 -6.01 -1.57 -9.48
N LEU A 41 -6.31 -1.26 -8.21
CA LEU A 41 -5.51 -0.38 -7.35
C LEU A 41 -4.70 -1.22 -6.35
N VAL A 42 -3.38 -1.00 -6.29
CA VAL A 42 -2.47 -1.68 -5.36
C VAL A 42 -1.70 -0.63 -4.55
N PRO A 43 -2.22 -0.16 -3.42
CA PRO A 43 -1.52 0.81 -2.57
C PRO A 43 -0.41 0.14 -1.74
N ARG A 44 0.56 0.94 -1.31
CA ARG A 44 1.45 0.56 -0.23
C ARG A 44 0.73 0.76 1.09
N SER A 45 0.00 -0.25 1.51
CA SER A 45 -0.81 -0.21 2.72
C SER A 45 -1.02 -1.62 3.28
N ASP A 46 -1.26 -1.71 4.58
CA ASP A 46 -1.88 -2.85 5.23
C ASP A 46 -3.29 -2.51 5.72
N SER A 47 -4.00 -3.48 6.30
CA SER A 47 -5.35 -3.29 6.84
C SER A 47 -5.42 -2.36 8.06
N PHE A 48 -4.28 -2.02 8.65
CA PHE A 48 -4.19 -1.12 9.81
C PHE A 48 -3.77 0.29 9.39
N ARG A 49 -3.41 0.51 8.13
CA ARG A 49 -2.84 1.76 7.61
C ARG A 49 -1.61 2.20 8.40
N GLY A 50 -0.83 1.22 8.85
CA GLY A 50 0.40 1.45 9.60
C GLY A 50 1.53 1.96 8.72
N GLU A 51 2.44 2.75 9.32
CA GLU A 51 3.66 3.19 8.63
C GLU A 51 4.60 2.01 8.35
N TYR A 52 4.68 1.07 9.29
CA TYR A 52 5.49 -0.15 9.18
C TYR A 52 4.63 -1.31 8.69
N VAL A 53 4.64 -1.52 7.39
CA VAL A 53 3.91 -2.60 6.73
C VAL A 53 4.68 -3.91 6.87
N ALA A 54 4.01 -4.95 7.37
CA ALA A 54 4.62 -6.27 7.53
C ALA A 54 5.00 -6.90 6.17
N GLU A 55 5.96 -7.84 6.17
CA GLU A 55 6.44 -8.48 4.95
C GLU A 55 5.31 -9.09 4.10
N LYS A 56 4.34 -9.72 4.75
CA LYS A 56 3.17 -10.29 4.07
C LYS A 56 2.30 -9.25 3.36
N ASP A 57 2.36 -7.99 3.79
CA ASP A 57 1.53 -6.90 3.27
C ASP A 57 2.30 -5.99 2.29
N GLN A 58 3.54 -6.33 1.96
CA GLN A 58 4.38 -5.59 1.00
C GLN A 58 3.98 -5.85 -0.47
N ARG A 59 2.68 -5.81 -0.76
CA ARG A 59 2.10 -6.13 -2.07
C ARG A 59 2.63 -5.26 -3.19
N LEU A 60 2.75 -3.95 -2.94
CA LEU A 60 3.31 -3.01 -3.92
C LEU A 60 4.75 -3.36 -4.27
N ARG A 61 5.59 -3.63 -3.25
CA ARG A 61 6.98 -4.03 -3.44
C ARG A 61 7.07 -5.36 -4.20
N TRP A 62 6.31 -6.36 -3.78
CA TRP A 62 6.30 -7.66 -4.46
C TRP A 62 5.89 -7.52 -5.93
N LEU A 63 4.84 -6.75 -6.22
CA LEU A 63 4.32 -6.60 -7.58
C LEU A 63 5.27 -5.84 -8.50
N THR A 64 5.94 -4.79 -8.01
CA THR A 64 6.66 -3.82 -8.84
C THR A 64 8.18 -3.80 -8.63
N GLY A 65 8.66 -4.28 -7.49
CA GLY A 65 10.03 -4.11 -7.01
C GLY A 65 10.25 -2.83 -6.19
N PHE A 66 9.30 -1.89 -6.18
CA PHE A 66 9.43 -0.60 -5.50
C PHE A 66 9.31 -0.71 -3.97
N GLU A 67 10.31 -0.22 -3.24
CA GLU A 67 10.45 -0.32 -1.78
C GLU A 67 10.14 0.98 -1.02
N GLY A 68 9.75 2.04 -1.70
CA GLY A 68 9.42 3.31 -1.05
C GLY A 68 8.29 3.18 -0.03
N SER A 69 8.29 4.02 0.99
CA SER A 69 7.30 3.97 2.07
C SER A 69 5.95 4.61 1.73
N ALA A 70 5.80 5.20 0.53
CA ALA A 70 4.54 5.73 0.02
C ALA A 70 4.44 5.51 -1.48
N GLY A 71 3.27 5.10 -1.94
CA GLY A 71 3.00 4.89 -3.36
C GLY A 71 1.78 4.02 -3.61
N ILE A 72 1.30 4.06 -4.83
CA ILE A 72 0.22 3.20 -5.32
C ILE A 72 0.51 2.78 -6.76
N CYS A 73 0.40 1.50 -7.05
CA CYS A 73 0.41 0.99 -8.42
C CYS A 73 -1.03 0.88 -8.93
N VAL A 74 -1.24 1.36 -10.14
CA VAL A 74 -2.54 1.37 -10.80
C VAL A 74 -2.42 0.68 -12.15
N LEU A 75 -3.23 -0.35 -12.37
CA LEU A 75 -3.33 -1.05 -13.64
C LEU A 75 -4.66 -0.69 -14.29
N VAL A 76 -4.66 -0.23 -15.54
CA VAL A 76 -5.87 0.06 -16.32
C VAL A 76 -5.61 -0.23 -17.79
N ASN A 77 -6.45 -1.06 -18.43
CA ASN A 77 -6.38 -1.35 -19.87
C ASN A 77 -4.96 -1.66 -20.36
N LYS A 78 -4.23 -2.52 -19.66
CA LYS A 78 -2.83 -2.92 -19.92
C LYS A 78 -1.77 -1.84 -19.63
N ARG A 79 -2.13 -0.60 -19.33
CA ARG A 79 -1.19 0.39 -18.81
C ARG A 79 -0.97 0.19 -17.33
N VAL A 80 0.23 0.48 -16.88
CA VAL A 80 0.63 0.34 -15.48
C VAL A 80 1.33 1.62 -15.03
N GLY A 81 0.77 2.31 -14.05
CA GLY A 81 1.35 3.49 -13.46
C GLY A 81 1.71 3.27 -11.99
N ILE A 82 2.88 3.74 -11.56
CA ILE A 82 3.22 3.85 -10.14
C ILE A 82 3.25 5.32 -9.75
N PHE A 83 2.40 5.68 -8.80
CA PHE A 83 2.31 7.03 -8.26
C PHE A 83 3.19 7.13 -7.03
N VAL A 84 4.16 8.03 -7.08
CA VAL A 84 5.10 8.29 -5.99
C VAL A 84 5.27 9.78 -5.80
N ASP A 85 5.52 10.23 -4.58
CA ASP A 85 5.86 11.63 -4.32
C ASP A 85 7.33 11.94 -4.65
N GLY A 86 7.71 13.22 -4.57
CA GLY A 86 9.02 13.71 -4.97
C GLY A 86 10.20 13.03 -4.26
N ARG A 87 9.99 12.44 -3.08
CA ARG A 87 11.03 11.70 -2.33
C ARG A 87 11.45 10.41 -3.05
N TYR A 88 10.57 9.83 -3.85
CA TYR A 88 10.73 8.48 -4.42
C TYR A 88 10.90 8.45 -5.93
N THR A 89 10.90 9.56 -6.63
CA THR A 89 10.97 9.58 -8.11
C THR A 89 12.22 8.91 -8.67
N ILE A 90 13.39 9.12 -8.05
CA ILE A 90 14.65 8.49 -8.44
C ILE A 90 14.65 7.01 -8.04
N GLN A 91 14.20 6.70 -6.83
CA GLN A 91 14.12 5.33 -6.33
C GLN A 91 13.19 4.47 -7.18
N ALA A 92 12.02 4.97 -7.55
CA ALA A 92 11.08 4.25 -8.41
C ALA A 92 11.70 3.92 -9.78
N LYS A 93 12.44 4.87 -10.39
CA LYS A 93 13.17 4.62 -11.65
C LYS A 93 14.19 3.50 -11.55
N ASN A 94 14.86 3.38 -10.40
CA ASN A 94 15.90 2.37 -10.19
C ASN A 94 15.33 1.01 -9.78
N GLN A 95 14.13 0.98 -9.21
CA GLN A 95 13.53 -0.21 -8.61
C GLN A 95 12.34 -0.78 -9.41
N THR A 96 11.97 -0.16 -10.54
CA THR A 96 10.91 -0.69 -11.40
C THR A 96 11.42 -0.85 -12.83
N LEU A 97 10.76 -1.71 -13.59
CA LEU A 97 11.04 -1.94 -15.02
C LEU A 97 9.81 -1.65 -15.88
N PRO A 98 10.00 -1.40 -17.18
CA PRO A 98 8.86 -1.33 -18.11
C PRO A 98 7.97 -2.58 -17.98
N PRO A 99 6.64 -2.45 -18.14
CA PRO A 99 5.93 -1.28 -18.66
C PRO A 99 5.46 -0.27 -17.60
N ILE A 100 6.07 -0.19 -16.42
CA ILE A 100 5.64 0.71 -15.34
C ILE A 100 6.00 2.16 -15.69
N GLU A 101 4.97 3.01 -15.78
CA GLU A 101 5.09 4.47 -15.90
C GLU A 101 5.24 5.09 -14.50
N ILE A 102 6.24 5.95 -14.29
CA ILE A 102 6.42 6.64 -13.02
C ILE A 102 5.70 7.98 -13.06
N ILE A 103 4.76 8.16 -12.16
CA ILE A 103 3.88 9.32 -12.12
C ILE A 103 4.13 10.08 -10.82
N ASN A 104 4.43 11.37 -10.95
CA ASN A 104 4.68 12.22 -9.78
C ASN A 104 3.36 12.67 -9.16
N TRP A 105 3.08 12.20 -7.95
CA TRP A 105 1.99 12.65 -7.10
C TRP A 105 2.53 13.75 -6.14
N PRO A 106 1.83 14.87 -5.91
CA PRO A 106 0.42 15.13 -6.26
C PRO A 106 0.20 15.84 -7.61
N ASN A 107 1.23 16.01 -8.46
CA ASN A 107 1.08 16.74 -9.72
C ASN A 107 0.03 16.11 -10.65
N LYS A 108 -0.09 14.78 -10.61
CA LYS A 108 -1.15 14.03 -11.27
C LYS A 108 -1.85 13.13 -10.27
N LYS A 109 -3.18 13.23 -10.17
CA LYS A 109 -3.99 12.35 -9.33
C LYS A 109 -4.20 11.00 -10.01
N VAL A 110 -4.44 9.96 -9.20
CA VAL A 110 -4.77 8.61 -9.68
C VAL A 110 -5.98 8.63 -10.61
N THR A 111 -7.05 9.32 -10.21
CA THR A 111 -8.29 9.42 -10.99
C THR A 111 -8.10 10.14 -12.32
N ASP A 112 -7.32 11.21 -12.36
CA ASP A 112 -7.04 11.95 -13.59
C ASP A 112 -6.31 11.06 -14.61
N TRP A 113 -5.31 10.29 -14.15
CA TRP A 113 -4.59 9.34 -15.00
C TRP A 113 -5.50 8.20 -15.48
N ILE A 114 -6.41 7.69 -14.66
CA ILE A 114 -7.38 6.69 -15.06
C ILE A 114 -8.29 7.28 -16.16
N MET A 115 -8.80 8.49 -15.98
CA MET A 115 -9.69 9.16 -16.92
C MET A 115 -9.02 9.51 -18.25
N GLU A 116 -7.70 9.70 -18.29
CA GLU A 116 -6.94 9.85 -19.54
C GLU A 116 -6.88 8.54 -20.35
N ILE A 117 -7.02 7.40 -19.70
CA ILE A 117 -6.95 6.07 -20.35
C ILE A 117 -8.33 5.60 -20.76
N THR A 118 -9.33 5.87 -19.92
CA THR A 118 -10.70 5.41 -20.14
C THR A 118 -11.71 6.34 -19.46
N ASN A 119 -12.90 6.44 -20.04
CA ASN A 119 -14.05 7.12 -19.43
C ASN A 119 -15.10 6.13 -18.90
N LYS A 120 -14.82 4.82 -18.96
CA LYS A 120 -15.72 3.75 -18.51
C LYS A 120 -14.92 2.55 -18.02
N GLY A 121 -15.56 1.71 -17.23
CA GLY A 121 -15.00 0.42 -16.80
C GLY A 121 -15.02 0.24 -15.29
N LYS A 122 -14.67 -0.95 -14.86
CA LYS A 122 -14.67 -1.36 -13.46
C LYS A 122 -13.24 -1.40 -12.94
N ILE A 123 -12.92 -0.52 -12.00
CA ILE A 123 -11.62 -0.47 -11.34
C ILE A 123 -11.75 -1.15 -9.97
N GLY A 124 -11.13 -2.32 -9.84
CA GLY A 124 -11.13 -3.10 -8.61
C GLY A 124 -10.21 -2.50 -7.56
N PHE A 125 -10.56 -2.69 -6.30
CA PHE A 125 -9.72 -2.32 -5.16
C PHE A 125 -10.01 -3.22 -3.96
N ASP A 126 -9.02 -3.41 -3.10
CA ASP A 126 -9.21 -4.10 -1.82
C ASP A 126 -9.69 -3.09 -0.77
N PRO A 127 -10.94 -3.21 -0.25
CA PRO A 127 -11.49 -2.23 0.68
C PRO A 127 -10.75 -2.18 2.03
N TRP A 128 -9.98 -3.20 2.38
CA TRP A 128 -9.16 -3.21 3.60
C TRP A 128 -7.91 -2.33 3.51
N LEU A 129 -7.51 -1.94 2.29
CA LEU A 129 -6.28 -1.18 2.05
C LEU A 129 -6.53 0.31 1.76
N HIS A 130 -7.78 0.74 1.74
CA HIS A 130 -8.19 2.12 1.47
C HIS A 130 -9.06 2.68 2.59
N SER A 131 -8.98 3.98 2.85
CA SER A 131 -9.96 4.62 3.72
C SER A 131 -11.27 4.86 2.98
N VAL A 132 -12.36 5.00 3.74
CA VAL A 132 -13.68 5.36 3.18
C VAL A 132 -13.57 6.69 2.43
N ASP A 133 -12.95 7.70 3.05
CA ASP A 133 -12.79 9.04 2.46
C ASP A 133 -12.00 9.02 1.14
N GLU A 134 -10.96 8.18 1.04
CA GLU A 134 -10.17 8.03 -0.18
C GLU A 134 -11.04 7.49 -1.32
N ILE A 135 -11.82 6.45 -1.06
CA ILE A 135 -12.72 5.85 -2.06
C ILE A 135 -13.85 6.80 -2.43
N GLU A 136 -14.43 7.53 -1.47
CA GLU A 136 -15.45 8.54 -1.75
C GLU A 136 -14.89 9.70 -2.60
N GLN A 137 -13.65 10.13 -2.35
CA GLN A 137 -12.99 11.12 -3.21
C GLN A 137 -12.77 10.60 -4.63
N TYR A 138 -12.37 9.32 -4.79
CA TYR A 138 -12.22 8.72 -6.11
C TYR A 138 -13.56 8.64 -6.84
N LYS A 139 -14.62 8.19 -6.20
CA LYS A 139 -15.98 8.16 -6.75
C LYS A 139 -16.44 9.55 -7.20
N LYS A 140 -16.26 10.56 -6.34
CA LYS A 140 -16.59 11.95 -6.65
C LYS A 140 -15.79 12.47 -7.85
N SER A 141 -14.50 12.15 -7.94
CA SER A 141 -13.66 12.60 -9.05
C SER A 141 -14.07 11.96 -10.39
N THR A 142 -14.68 10.78 -10.35
CA THR A 142 -15.11 10.03 -11.55
C THR A 142 -16.62 10.09 -11.81
N GLU A 143 -17.39 10.89 -11.06
CA GLU A 143 -18.86 10.93 -11.10
C GLU A 143 -19.46 11.27 -12.50
N ASN A 144 -18.72 12.06 -13.29
CA ASN A 144 -19.13 12.43 -14.66
C ASN A 144 -18.64 11.43 -15.73
N THR A 145 -18.25 10.22 -15.33
CA THR A 145 -17.79 9.15 -16.20
C THR A 145 -18.61 7.87 -15.98
N ASN A 146 -18.36 6.84 -16.77
CA ASN A 146 -18.90 5.51 -16.53
C ASN A 146 -17.88 4.59 -15.84
N ILE A 147 -16.95 5.15 -15.05
CA ILE A 147 -16.01 4.41 -14.23
C ILE A 147 -16.68 4.00 -12.93
N VAL A 148 -16.60 2.72 -12.59
CA VAL A 148 -17.13 2.15 -11.34
C VAL A 148 -15.99 1.62 -10.50
N LEU A 149 -15.87 2.10 -9.25
CA LEU A 149 -14.95 1.52 -8.26
C LEU A 149 -15.61 0.30 -7.62
N GLN A 150 -15.01 -0.87 -7.82
CA GLN A 150 -15.57 -2.14 -7.39
C GLN A 150 -14.73 -2.75 -6.26
N PRO A 151 -15.28 -2.87 -5.03
CA PRO A 151 -14.61 -3.60 -3.96
C PRO A 151 -14.50 -5.08 -4.30
N THR A 152 -13.33 -5.66 -4.09
CA THR A 152 -13.06 -7.08 -4.33
C THR A 152 -11.91 -7.56 -3.46
N GLN A 153 -11.70 -8.87 -3.42
CA GLN A 153 -10.52 -9.44 -2.76
C GLN A 153 -9.22 -8.95 -3.40
N ASN A 154 -8.14 -8.97 -2.66
CA ASN A 154 -6.84 -8.54 -3.16
C ASN A 154 -6.34 -9.49 -4.26
N LEU A 155 -6.14 -8.97 -5.46
CA LEU A 155 -5.70 -9.80 -6.58
C LEU A 155 -4.22 -10.18 -6.50
N VAL A 156 -3.40 -9.38 -5.80
CA VAL A 156 -1.99 -9.72 -5.55
C VAL A 156 -1.90 -10.96 -4.67
N ASP A 157 -2.74 -11.10 -3.64
CA ASP A 157 -2.74 -12.25 -2.74
C ASP A 157 -3.08 -13.57 -3.46
N ILE A 158 -3.73 -13.51 -4.62
CA ILE A 158 -4.05 -14.69 -5.42
C ILE A 158 -2.84 -15.20 -6.20
N ILE A 159 -2.01 -14.28 -6.67
CA ILE A 159 -0.83 -14.60 -7.51
C ILE A 159 0.46 -14.70 -6.71
N TRP A 160 0.48 -14.21 -5.47
CA TRP A 160 1.63 -14.27 -4.57
C TRP A 160 1.63 -15.59 -3.78
N THR A 161 2.02 -16.67 -4.43
CA THR A 161 1.92 -18.03 -3.89
C THR A 161 2.85 -18.31 -2.69
N ASP A 162 3.96 -17.57 -2.60
CA ASP A 162 4.94 -17.64 -1.51
C ASP A 162 4.84 -16.45 -0.55
N GLN A 163 3.63 -15.87 -0.41
CA GLN A 163 3.38 -14.75 0.51
C GLN A 163 3.77 -15.12 1.95
N PRO A 164 4.57 -14.29 2.64
CA PRO A 164 4.97 -14.57 4.02
C PRO A 164 3.78 -14.71 4.98
N ALA A 165 3.97 -15.50 6.02
CA ALA A 165 2.98 -15.61 7.09
C ALA A 165 2.82 -14.26 7.84
N PRO A 166 1.64 -13.98 8.43
CA PRO A 166 1.46 -12.79 9.24
C PRO A 166 2.37 -12.82 10.48
N PRO A 167 2.79 -11.66 11.01
CA PRO A 167 3.51 -11.58 12.26
C PRO A 167 2.74 -12.27 13.39
N ASN A 168 3.43 -13.12 14.17
CA ASN A 168 2.84 -13.89 15.25
C ASN A 168 3.53 -13.63 16.60
N ALA A 169 4.30 -12.55 16.72
CA ALA A 169 4.95 -12.18 17.97
C ALA A 169 3.93 -11.97 19.10
N LYS A 170 4.20 -12.54 20.27
CA LYS A 170 3.33 -12.36 21.43
C LYS A 170 3.40 -10.92 21.95
N ALA A 171 2.27 -10.39 22.39
CA ALA A 171 2.25 -9.13 23.11
C ALA A 171 3.05 -9.27 24.41
N PHE A 172 3.79 -8.25 24.76
CA PHE A 172 4.57 -8.18 26.00
C PHE A 172 4.31 -6.88 26.75
N ARG A 173 4.52 -6.92 28.06
CA ARG A 173 4.38 -5.74 28.90
C ARG A 173 5.59 -4.83 28.71
N TYR A 174 5.33 -3.60 28.27
CA TYR A 174 6.38 -2.60 28.14
C TYR A 174 6.78 -2.06 29.53
N GLU A 175 8.08 -2.03 29.82
CA GLU A 175 8.57 -1.61 31.14
C GLU A 175 8.27 -0.13 31.41
N ASN A 176 7.83 0.18 32.65
CA ASN A 176 7.44 1.53 33.06
C ASN A 176 8.54 2.57 32.84
N LYS A 177 9.82 2.18 32.99
CA LYS A 177 10.99 3.06 32.80
C LYS A 177 11.08 3.64 31.40
N PHE A 178 10.53 2.92 30.38
CA PHE A 178 10.46 3.38 28.99
C PHE A 178 9.09 3.95 28.62
N ALA A 179 8.05 3.60 29.37
CA ALA A 179 6.67 4.01 29.07
C ALA A 179 6.32 5.42 29.60
N GLY A 180 7.21 6.04 30.39
CA GLY A 180 7.01 7.34 31.03
C GLY A 180 6.04 7.30 32.21
N LEU A 181 4.83 6.77 32.02
CA LEU A 181 3.80 6.66 33.05
C LEU A 181 3.27 5.24 33.15
N THR A 182 2.84 4.85 34.38
CA THR A 182 2.14 3.59 34.59
C THR A 182 0.78 3.59 33.85
N GLN A 183 0.29 2.40 33.51
CA GLN A 183 -1.04 2.23 32.92
C GLN A 183 -2.15 2.87 33.78
N VAL A 184 -2.06 2.75 35.10
CA VAL A 184 -3.02 3.33 36.05
C VAL A 184 -3.05 4.85 35.94
N ASN A 185 -1.88 5.49 35.89
CA ASN A 185 -1.79 6.94 35.74
C ASN A 185 -2.27 7.43 34.38
N LYS A 186 -1.94 6.74 33.30
CA LYS A 186 -2.48 7.05 31.97
C LYS A 186 -4.01 6.99 31.94
N ARG A 187 -4.61 5.95 32.55
CA ARG A 187 -6.07 5.83 32.65
C ARG A 187 -6.71 6.95 33.49
N LYS A 188 -6.08 7.39 34.60
CA LYS A 188 -6.56 8.51 35.41
C LYS A 188 -6.59 9.80 34.60
N ILE A 189 -5.52 10.08 33.84
CA ILE A 189 -5.44 11.25 32.97
C ILE A 189 -6.53 11.21 31.91
N LEU A 190 -6.73 10.09 31.24
CA LEU A 190 -7.79 9.93 30.21
C LEU A 190 -9.20 10.12 30.81
N LYS A 191 -9.45 9.61 32.04
CA LYS A 191 -10.74 9.84 32.71
C LYS A 191 -10.96 11.32 33.01
N PHE A 192 -9.94 12.01 33.51
CA PHE A 192 -10.01 13.43 33.78
C PHE A 192 -10.37 14.25 32.54
N TYR A 193 -9.69 14.02 31.41
CA TYR A 193 -10.00 14.70 30.15
C TYR A 193 -11.40 14.39 29.59
N ARG A 194 -11.89 13.17 29.79
CA ARG A 194 -13.26 12.82 29.37
C ARG A 194 -14.32 13.56 30.20
N GLN A 195 -14.10 13.68 31.51
CA GLN A 195 -15.03 14.38 32.40
C GLN A 195 -15.03 15.89 32.16
N SER A 196 -13.87 16.48 31.89
CA SER A 196 -13.77 17.92 31.59
C SER A 196 -14.39 18.32 30.24
N LYS A 197 -14.51 17.41 29.28
CA LYS A 197 -15.18 17.69 27.98
C LYS A 197 -16.70 17.47 28.02
N ASN A 198 -17.21 16.69 28.98
CA ASN A 198 -18.65 16.45 29.13
C ASN A 198 -19.33 17.42 30.13
N GLY A 199 -18.62 18.43 30.57
CA GLY A 199 -19.11 19.46 31.53
C GLY A 199 -19.35 20.85 30.91
N VAL A 200 -19.57 20.91 29.57
CA VAL A 200 -20.02 22.11 28.86
C VAL A 200 -21.30 21.81 28.13
#